data_b43c596943128764395e9a131fa289e7
#
_entry.id   b43c596943128764395e9a131fa289e7
#
_cell.length_a   1.000
_cell.length_b   1.000
_cell.length_c   1.000
_cell.angle_alpha   90.00
_cell.angle_beta   90.00
_cell.angle_gamma   90.00
#
_symmetry.space_group_name_H-M   'P 1'
#
loop_
_entity.id
_entity.type
_entity.pdbx_description
1 polymer ?
#
loop_
_entity_poly.entity_id
_entity_poly.type
_entity_poly.pdbx_seq_one_letter_code
_entity_poly.pdbx_strand_id
1 'polypeptide(L)'
;MTANKKSAGLLALALAVAFMAISAGCSREKSAEQIYDENASGVVMILNEHYYSVTLPTGETFYFSGIEEGKLKNVAFSPSQVETAYSFGTGFFIDKYGGILTNRHVVNHYIKKSDVMNYVKQLLSALASYARDRQDQASYEAGKIYQALNQTYMYGDDESYNAALKQRLYELKREYDQAQAYISQLRRMDASQIAVRCHSKLGIAYNDSYVSGPADFKPCTIVRESDDENVDLALIRLSDGATPEGAAVFSTGVQTDGSIRQNSADKLTLDQQLYLIGYNQGIALASTTEGIKAQLTSGKISQKPDQYRLLYTIPILQGSSGSPVVNSYGDLVAVNFAAVSGTQSFNFGIPIHQIRNFLIQGMNKR
;
A
#
# COMPACT_ATOMS: atom_id res chain seq x y z
N MET A 1 -15.24 68.19 -44.20
CA MET A 1 -15.42 67.40 -42.95
C MET A 1 -15.46 65.89 -43.26
N THR A 2 -14.36 65.29 -43.80
CA THR A 2 -14.34 63.89 -44.18
C THR A 2 -13.00 63.18 -43.88
N ALA A 3 -12.20 63.69 -42.95
CA ALA A 3 -10.87 63.09 -42.64
C ALA A 3 -10.80 62.29 -41.36
N ASN A 4 -11.85 62.11 -40.54
CA ASN A 4 -11.75 61.56 -39.17
C ASN A 4 -12.36 60.19 -38.91
N LYS A 5 -12.89 59.52 -39.99
CA LYS A 5 -13.46 58.16 -39.78
C LYS A 5 -12.52 56.99 -40.09
N LYS A 6 -11.39 57.24 -40.83
CA LYS A 6 -10.42 56.17 -41.17
C LYS A 6 -9.43 55.91 -40.05
N SER A 7 -9.08 56.88 -39.20
CA SER A 7 -8.16 56.73 -38.08
C SER A 7 -8.76 56.00 -36.89
N ALA A 8 -10.06 56.16 -36.63
CA ALA A 8 -10.74 55.45 -35.56
C ALA A 8 -10.90 53.95 -35.82
N GLY A 9 -11.07 53.55 -37.09
CA GLY A 9 -11.13 52.15 -37.48
C GLY A 9 -9.79 51.42 -37.38
N LEU A 10 -8.67 52.06 -37.69
CA LEU A 10 -7.36 51.48 -37.53
C LEU A 10 -6.94 51.32 -36.05
N LEU A 11 -7.33 52.25 -35.21
CA LEU A 11 -7.05 52.17 -33.72
C LEU A 11 -7.87 51.05 -33.06
N ALA A 12 -9.15 50.91 -33.47
CA ALA A 12 -9.98 49.80 -32.98
C ALA A 12 -9.52 48.41 -33.44
N LEU A 13 -8.99 48.32 -34.68
CA LEU A 13 -8.45 47.06 -35.20
C LEU A 13 -7.09 46.71 -34.52
N ALA A 14 -6.24 47.73 -34.23
CA ALA A 14 -4.98 47.53 -33.50
C ALA A 14 -5.22 47.12 -32.03
N LEU A 15 -6.23 47.67 -31.37
CA LEU A 15 -6.65 47.28 -30.03
C LEU A 15 -7.27 45.87 -30.00
N ALA A 16 -8.07 45.48 -31.01
CA ALA A 16 -8.64 44.15 -31.09
C ALA A 16 -7.57 43.07 -31.36
N VAL A 17 -6.55 43.37 -32.16
CA VAL A 17 -5.40 42.48 -32.42
C VAL A 17 -4.51 42.39 -31.19
N ALA A 18 -4.30 43.48 -30.44
CA ALA A 18 -3.57 43.47 -29.17
C ALA A 18 -4.34 42.69 -28.08
N PHE A 19 -5.69 42.77 -28.05
CA PHE A 19 -6.51 42.01 -27.10
C PHE A 19 -6.59 40.50 -27.44
N MET A 20 -6.54 40.13 -28.76
CA MET A 20 -6.45 38.72 -29.19
C MET A 20 -5.05 38.12 -28.93
N ALA A 21 -3.98 38.94 -28.96
CA ALA A 21 -2.63 38.48 -28.62
C ALA A 21 -2.46 38.22 -27.09
N ILE A 22 -3.25 38.85 -26.21
CA ILE A 22 -3.24 38.64 -24.77
C ILE A 22 -4.05 37.38 -24.35
N SER A 23 -4.99 36.92 -25.21
CA SER A 23 -5.78 35.74 -24.94
C SER A 23 -5.21 34.44 -25.50
N ALA A 24 -4.14 34.49 -26.31
CA ALA A 24 -3.29 33.34 -26.60
C ALA A 24 -2.33 33.17 -25.41
N GLY A 25 -2.83 32.65 -24.30
CA GLY A 25 -2.03 32.23 -23.16
C GLY A 25 -1.04 31.15 -23.61
N CYS A 26 0.08 31.53 -24.18
CA CYS A 26 1.25 30.66 -24.28
C CYS A 26 1.59 30.27 -22.84
N SER A 27 1.24 29.06 -22.43
CA SER A 27 1.72 28.51 -21.18
C SER A 27 3.24 28.51 -21.22
N ARG A 28 3.86 29.41 -20.46
CA ARG A 28 5.31 29.55 -20.38
C ARG A 28 5.84 28.41 -19.51
N GLU A 29 6.98 27.85 -19.89
CA GLU A 29 7.69 26.91 -19.00
C GLU A 29 8.04 27.58 -17.68
N LYS A 30 7.82 26.84 -16.59
CA LYS A 30 8.05 27.27 -15.21
C LYS A 30 9.42 26.82 -14.75
N SER A 31 10.03 27.58 -13.85
CA SER A 31 11.24 27.15 -13.14
C SER A 31 10.92 26.01 -12.15
N ALA A 32 11.95 25.31 -11.70
CA ALA A 32 11.81 24.27 -10.67
C ALA A 32 11.19 24.83 -9.37
N GLU A 33 11.57 26.05 -8.97
CA GLU A 33 11.02 26.75 -7.81
C GLU A 33 9.52 27.03 -7.98
N GLN A 34 9.12 27.58 -9.13
CA GLN A 34 7.70 27.81 -9.44
C GLN A 34 6.88 26.50 -9.46
N ILE A 35 7.45 25.43 -10.01
CA ILE A 35 6.79 24.09 -9.97
C ILE A 35 6.62 23.63 -8.54
N TYR A 36 7.63 23.81 -7.67
CA TYR A 36 7.54 23.43 -6.27
C TYR A 36 6.50 24.26 -5.52
N ASP A 37 6.58 25.58 -5.59
CA ASP A 37 5.70 26.49 -4.87
C ASP A 37 4.21 26.31 -5.23
N GLU A 38 3.92 26.05 -6.49
CA GLU A 38 2.56 25.85 -6.95
C GLU A 38 1.97 24.47 -6.58
N ASN A 39 2.81 23.46 -6.32
CA ASN A 39 2.36 22.07 -6.23
C ASN A 39 2.63 21.39 -4.88
N ALA A 40 3.65 21.81 -4.12
CA ALA A 40 4.08 21.10 -2.91
C ALA A 40 2.98 21.00 -1.84
N SER A 41 2.11 22.02 -1.72
CA SER A 41 0.99 22.00 -0.78
C SER A 41 -0.05 20.92 -1.07
N GLY A 42 -0.09 20.42 -2.29
CA GLY A 42 -0.97 19.32 -2.70
C GLY A 42 -0.36 17.91 -2.55
N VAL A 43 0.93 17.84 -2.16
CA VAL A 43 1.64 16.58 -1.98
C VAL A 43 1.64 16.19 -0.50
N VAL A 44 1.33 14.95 -0.20
CA VAL A 44 1.19 14.44 1.16
C VAL A 44 2.11 13.24 1.40
N MET A 45 2.65 13.15 2.61
CA MET A 45 3.31 11.93 3.07
C MET A 45 2.26 10.93 3.52
N ILE A 46 2.34 9.69 3.05
CA ILE A 46 1.48 8.60 3.47
C ILE A 46 2.23 7.72 4.47
N LEU A 47 1.59 7.44 5.61
CA LEU A 47 1.99 6.41 6.55
C LEU A 47 1.04 5.23 6.40
N ASN A 48 1.59 4.04 6.25
CA ASN A 48 0.86 2.79 6.34
C ASN A 48 1.37 1.99 7.54
N GLU A 49 0.54 1.90 8.59
CA GLU A 49 0.73 1.00 9.72
C GLU A 49 0.12 -0.35 9.34
N HIS A 50 0.91 -1.41 9.26
CA HIS A 50 0.40 -2.68 8.77
C HIS A 50 0.98 -3.90 9.49
N TYR A 51 0.23 -4.99 9.44
CA TYR A 51 0.63 -6.35 9.82
C TYR A 51 -0.12 -7.35 8.95
N TYR A 52 0.25 -8.60 9.05
CA TYR A 52 -0.33 -9.68 8.24
C TYR A 52 -0.98 -10.73 9.11
N SER A 53 -1.99 -11.40 8.57
CA SER A 53 -2.54 -12.62 9.13
C SER A 53 -2.49 -13.75 8.11
N VAL A 54 -2.22 -14.95 8.60
CA VAL A 54 -2.35 -16.20 7.85
C VAL A 54 -3.36 -17.06 8.58
N THR A 55 -4.47 -17.35 7.90
CA THR A 55 -5.48 -18.30 8.39
C THR A 55 -5.26 -19.64 7.71
N LEU A 56 -5.09 -20.68 8.51
CA LEU A 56 -4.99 -22.06 8.08
C LEU A 56 -6.38 -22.61 7.70
N PRO A 57 -6.48 -23.64 6.85
CA PRO A 57 -7.76 -24.28 6.54
C PRO A 57 -8.49 -24.86 7.74
N THR A 58 -7.79 -25.10 8.85
CA THR A 58 -8.35 -25.53 10.15
C THR A 58 -9.02 -24.41 10.94
N GLY A 59 -8.82 -23.13 10.51
CA GLY A 59 -9.35 -21.94 11.15
C GLY A 59 -8.39 -21.22 12.09
N GLU A 60 -7.29 -21.87 12.49
CA GLU A 60 -6.26 -21.19 13.27
C GLU A 60 -5.62 -20.05 12.48
N THR A 61 -5.35 -18.95 13.17
CA THR A 61 -4.75 -17.75 12.56
C THR A 61 -3.53 -17.35 13.37
N PHE A 62 -2.44 -17.04 12.67
CA PHE A 62 -1.28 -16.37 13.25
C PHE A 62 -1.03 -15.06 12.52
N TYR A 63 -0.29 -14.17 13.17
CA TYR A 63 -0.02 -12.80 12.75
C TYR A 63 1.47 -12.56 12.68
N PHE A 64 1.93 -11.61 11.85
CA PHE A 64 3.34 -11.23 11.76
C PHE A 64 3.47 -9.83 11.15
N SER A 65 4.58 -9.14 11.42
CA SER A 65 4.77 -7.76 10.96
C SER A 65 5.44 -7.64 9.59
N GLY A 66 6.08 -8.67 9.10
CA GLY A 66 6.79 -8.65 7.81
C GLY A 66 7.65 -9.87 7.57
N ILE A 67 8.38 -9.85 6.45
CA ILE A 67 9.35 -10.89 6.09
C ILE A 67 10.72 -10.24 5.93
N GLU A 68 11.73 -10.78 6.59
CA GLU A 68 13.12 -10.36 6.49
C GLU A 68 14.00 -11.58 6.32
N GLU A 69 14.86 -11.57 5.33
CA GLU A 69 15.75 -12.71 4.98
C GLU A 69 14.98 -14.06 4.87
N GLY A 70 13.76 -14.02 4.35
CA GLY A 70 12.91 -15.19 4.18
C GLY A 70 12.27 -15.74 5.46
N LYS A 71 12.37 -14.99 6.59
CA LYS A 71 11.76 -15.34 7.88
C LYS A 71 10.66 -14.35 8.24
N LEU A 72 9.59 -14.86 8.86
CA LEU A 72 8.53 -14.02 9.40
C LEU A 72 9.03 -13.28 10.66
N LYS A 73 8.71 -11.97 10.74
CA LYS A 73 9.05 -11.11 11.89
C LYS A 73 7.87 -11.00 12.85
N ASN A 74 8.19 -10.97 14.15
CA ASN A 74 7.24 -10.67 15.22
C ASN A 74 5.96 -11.52 15.11
N VAL A 75 6.15 -12.85 15.03
CA VAL A 75 5.04 -13.80 14.94
C VAL A 75 4.26 -13.82 16.24
N ALA A 76 2.94 -13.68 16.16
CA ALA A 76 2.00 -13.72 17.27
C ALA A 76 0.78 -14.57 16.95
N PHE A 77 0.09 -15.06 17.96
CA PHE A 77 -1.15 -15.85 17.80
C PHE A 77 -2.41 -15.04 18.20
N SER A 78 -2.23 -13.75 18.49
CA SER A 78 -3.32 -12.81 18.76
C SER A 78 -3.03 -11.49 18.07
N PRO A 79 -4.05 -10.82 17.47
CA PRO A 79 -3.86 -9.52 16.83
C PRO A 79 -3.44 -8.41 17.81
N SER A 80 -3.70 -8.57 19.10
CA SER A 80 -3.26 -7.62 20.13
C SER A 80 -1.79 -7.74 20.53
N GLN A 81 -1.10 -8.79 20.08
CA GLN A 81 0.30 -9.08 20.38
C GLN A 81 1.22 -8.86 19.18
N VAL A 82 0.66 -8.69 17.99
CA VAL A 82 1.49 -8.45 16.80
C VAL A 82 1.98 -7.00 16.80
N GLU A 83 3.27 -6.82 16.56
CA GLU A 83 3.84 -5.51 16.30
C GLU A 83 3.48 -5.03 14.90
N THR A 84 3.10 -3.77 14.77
CA THR A 84 2.86 -3.13 13.47
C THR A 84 4.16 -2.71 12.81
N ALA A 85 4.28 -2.97 11.51
CA ALA A 85 5.31 -2.38 10.68
C ALA A 85 4.83 -1.02 10.14
N TYR A 86 5.78 -0.15 9.87
CA TYR A 86 5.53 1.18 9.32
C TYR A 86 6.21 1.31 7.96
N SER A 87 5.47 1.82 6.99
CA SER A 87 6.04 2.18 5.70
C SER A 87 5.54 3.56 5.28
N PHE A 88 6.40 4.26 4.53
CA PHE A 88 6.11 5.60 4.03
C PHE A 88 6.01 5.58 2.52
N GLY A 89 5.14 6.41 2.00
CA GLY A 89 5.00 6.71 0.59
C GLY A 89 4.57 8.15 0.39
N THR A 90 4.31 8.48 -0.84
CA THR A 90 3.83 9.80 -1.27
C THR A 90 2.47 9.66 -1.92
N GLY A 91 1.63 10.67 -1.79
CA GLY A 91 0.40 10.85 -2.54
C GLY A 91 0.15 12.31 -2.85
N PHE A 92 -0.87 12.60 -3.63
CA PHE A 92 -1.23 13.97 -3.97
C PHE A 92 -2.72 14.12 -4.22
N PHE A 93 -3.26 15.28 -3.92
CA PHE A 93 -4.68 15.58 -4.10
C PHE A 93 -5.05 15.70 -5.57
N ILE A 94 -6.16 15.05 -5.97
CA ILE A 94 -6.71 15.09 -7.32
C ILE A 94 -8.11 15.70 -7.40
N ASP A 95 -8.73 15.96 -6.26
CA ASP A 95 -10.04 16.63 -6.16
C ASP A 95 -10.17 17.41 -4.85
N LYS A 96 -11.24 18.20 -4.74
CA LYS A 96 -11.54 19.00 -3.53
C LYS A 96 -12.20 18.19 -2.40
N TYR A 97 -12.47 16.91 -2.62
CA TYR A 97 -13.18 16.03 -1.69
C TYR A 97 -12.23 15.09 -0.92
N GLY A 98 -10.97 15.48 -0.79
CA GLY A 98 -9.95 14.70 -0.08
C GLY A 98 -9.47 13.47 -0.84
N GLY A 99 -9.71 13.39 -2.14
CA GLY A 99 -9.22 12.31 -3.00
C GLY A 99 -7.72 12.43 -3.25
N ILE A 100 -6.96 11.40 -2.91
CA ILE A 100 -5.49 11.33 -3.01
C ILE A 100 -5.11 10.16 -3.89
N LEU A 101 -4.34 10.41 -4.94
CA LEU A 101 -3.78 9.37 -5.81
C LEU A 101 -2.40 8.97 -5.29
N THR A 102 -2.14 7.66 -5.33
CA THR A 102 -0.86 7.05 -4.90
C THR A 102 -0.68 5.70 -5.58
N ASN A 103 0.37 4.94 -5.23
CA ASN A 103 0.53 3.57 -5.67
C ASN A 103 -0.25 2.58 -4.79
N ARG A 104 -0.68 1.45 -5.39
CA ARG A 104 -1.34 0.35 -4.70
C ARG A 104 -0.44 -0.26 -3.62
N HIS A 105 0.85 -0.49 -3.93
CA HIS A 105 1.79 -1.06 -2.94
C HIS A 105 2.06 -0.14 -1.74
N VAL A 106 1.80 1.17 -1.84
CA VAL A 106 1.91 2.10 -0.69
C VAL A 106 0.78 1.86 0.32
N VAL A 107 -0.41 1.55 -0.17
CA VAL A 107 -1.62 1.38 0.67
C VAL A 107 -1.90 -0.07 1.04
N ASN A 108 -1.44 -1.01 0.23
CA ASN A 108 -1.65 -2.44 0.43
C ASN A 108 -0.36 -3.21 0.13
N HIS A 109 0.32 -3.65 1.19
CA HIS A 109 1.54 -4.45 1.09
C HIS A 109 1.19 -5.91 0.84
N TYR A 110 1.11 -6.30 -0.44
CA TYR A 110 0.83 -7.68 -0.81
C TYR A 110 2.02 -8.59 -0.54
N ILE A 111 1.79 -9.68 0.21
CA ILE A 111 2.72 -10.80 0.37
C ILE A 111 2.18 -12.00 -0.40
N LYS A 112 3.01 -12.64 -1.21
CA LYS A 112 2.63 -13.86 -1.93
C LYS A 112 2.50 -15.03 -0.97
N LYS A 113 1.53 -15.91 -1.23
CA LYS A 113 1.40 -17.16 -0.44
C LYS A 113 2.69 -17.98 -0.43
N SER A 114 3.45 -17.98 -1.55
CA SER A 114 4.75 -18.64 -1.66
C SER A 114 5.73 -18.20 -0.58
N ASP A 115 5.70 -16.92 -0.20
CA ASP A 115 6.68 -16.32 0.69
C ASP A 115 6.47 -16.76 2.15
N VAL A 116 5.23 -17.10 2.51
CA VAL A 116 4.87 -17.62 3.84
C VAL A 116 4.80 -19.16 3.90
N MET A 117 4.80 -19.83 2.74
CA MET A 117 4.55 -21.27 2.64
C MET A 117 5.56 -22.13 3.41
N ASN A 118 6.84 -21.76 3.39
CA ASN A 118 7.87 -22.50 4.12
C ASN A 118 7.63 -22.44 5.64
N TYR A 119 7.25 -21.29 6.16
CA TYR A 119 6.89 -21.13 7.56
C TYR A 119 5.65 -21.95 7.93
N VAL A 120 4.61 -21.90 7.10
CA VAL A 120 3.38 -22.70 7.28
C VAL A 120 3.71 -24.18 7.36
N LYS A 121 4.53 -24.70 6.44
CA LYS A 121 4.97 -26.11 6.47
C LYS A 121 5.71 -26.50 7.75
N GLN A 122 6.60 -25.61 8.22
CA GLN A 122 7.33 -25.81 9.48
C GLN A 122 6.36 -25.79 10.68
N LEU A 123 5.43 -24.84 10.71
CA LEU A 123 4.40 -24.74 11.75
C LEU A 123 3.54 -26.01 11.80
N LEU A 124 3.02 -26.47 10.65
CA LEU A 124 2.22 -27.69 10.56
C LEU A 124 3.00 -28.92 11.04
N SER A 125 4.30 -29.02 10.71
CA SER A 125 5.17 -30.08 11.18
C SER A 125 5.36 -30.05 12.69
N ALA A 126 5.57 -28.86 13.27
CA ALA A 126 5.70 -28.67 14.71
C ALA A 126 4.43 -29.03 15.46
N LEU A 127 3.25 -28.58 14.95
CA LEU A 127 1.93 -28.93 15.51
C LEU A 127 1.69 -30.43 15.48
N ALA A 128 2.04 -31.11 14.36
CA ALA A 128 1.91 -32.55 14.26
C ALA A 128 2.86 -33.30 15.22
N SER A 129 4.06 -32.79 15.46
CA SER A 129 4.99 -33.35 16.43
C SER A 129 4.46 -33.21 17.86
N TYR A 130 4.02 -32.00 18.23
CA TYR A 130 3.41 -31.76 19.54
C TYR A 130 2.19 -32.66 19.81
N ALA A 131 1.32 -32.85 18.81
CA ALA A 131 0.20 -33.75 18.95
C ALA A 131 0.60 -35.23 19.12
N ARG A 132 1.68 -35.68 18.45
CA ARG A 132 2.25 -37.04 18.66
C ARG A 132 2.81 -37.18 20.07
N ASP A 133 3.57 -36.21 20.57
CA ASP A 133 4.12 -36.25 21.94
C ASP A 133 2.99 -36.37 22.96
N ARG A 134 1.87 -35.67 22.78
CA ARG A 134 0.66 -35.79 23.62
C ARG A 134 0.03 -37.19 23.54
N GLN A 135 -0.04 -37.74 22.34
CA GLN A 135 -0.55 -39.09 22.09
C GLN A 135 0.31 -40.16 22.77
N ASP A 136 1.63 -40.04 22.65
CA ASP A 136 2.60 -40.96 23.26
C ASP A 136 2.55 -40.88 24.79
N GLN A 137 2.46 -39.66 25.34
CA GLN A 137 2.30 -39.45 26.78
C GLN A 137 1.01 -40.09 27.32
N ALA A 138 -0.13 -39.87 26.65
CA ALA A 138 -1.39 -40.49 27.05
C ALA A 138 -1.32 -42.02 27.01
N SER A 139 -0.70 -42.57 25.97
CA SER A 139 -0.48 -44.01 25.83
C SER A 139 0.42 -44.59 26.94
N TYR A 140 1.51 -43.88 27.27
CA TYR A 140 2.43 -44.29 28.33
C TYR A 140 1.76 -44.26 29.71
N GLU A 141 1.00 -43.21 30.05
CA GLU A 141 0.26 -43.13 31.32
C GLU A 141 -0.81 -44.19 31.40
N ALA A 142 -1.55 -44.46 30.29
CA ALA A 142 -2.54 -45.53 30.26
C ALA A 142 -1.92 -46.90 30.50
N GLY A 143 -0.73 -47.18 29.98
CA GLY A 143 0.01 -48.43 30.23
C GLY A 143 0.34 -48.62 31.70
N LYS A 144 0.75 -47.55 32.41
CA LYS A 144 1.00 -47.61 33.87
C LYS A 144 -0.29 -47.92 34.65
N ILE A 145 -1.39 -47.31 34.29
CA ILE A 145 -2.69 -47.55 34.95
C ILE A 145 -3.17 -48.98 34.71
N TYR A 146 -2.99 -49.55 33.51
CA TYR A 146 -3.29 -50.94 33.28
C TYR A 146 -2.47 -51.88 34.14
N GLN A 147 -1.17 -51.59 34.36
CA GLN A 147 -0.31 -52.34 35.26
C GLN A 147 -0.80 -52.26 36.71
N ALA A 148 -1.18 -51.04 37.18
CA ALA A 148 -1.73 -50.85 38.52
C ALA A 148 -3.05 -51.61 38.73
N LEU A 149 -3.97 -51.54 37.78
CA LEU A 149 -5.23 -52.29 37.82
C LEU A 149 -5.01 -53.79 37.88
N ASN A 150 -4.04 -54.33 37.14
CA ASN A 150 -3.71 -55.78 37.20
C ASN A 150 -3.12 -56.18 38.54
N GLN A 151 -2.33 -55.32 39.18
CA GLN A 151 -1.78 -55.55 40.52
C GLN A 151 -2.87 -55.54 41.63
N THR A 152 -3.80 -54.58 41.58
CA THR A 152 -4.92 -54.52 42.52
C THR A 152 -5.83 -55.75 42.41
N TYR A 153 -6.05 -56.24 41.19
CA TYR A 153 -6.82 -57.48 40.96
C TYR A 153 -6.17 -58.71 41.59
N MET A 154 -4.82 -58.71 41.72
CA MET A 154 -4.05 -59.84 42.29
C MET A 154 -3.93 -59.78 43.84
N TYR A 155 -4.00 -58.59 44.46
CA TYR A 155 -3.67 -58.40 45.90
C TYR A 155 -4.79 -57.84 46.78
N GLY A 156 -5.98 -57.55 46.24
CA GLY A 156 -7.15 -57.07 46.97
C GLY A 156 -7.84 -55.88 46.30
N ASP A 157 -9.17 -55.88 46.25
CA ASP A 157 -10.00 -54.88 45.56
C ASP A 157 -10.28 -53.64 46.47
N ASP A 158 -9.68 -52.50 46.17
CA ASP A 158 -10.20 -51.18 46.58
C ASP A 158 -11.08 -50.65 45.43
N GLU A 159 -12.41 -50.76 45.57
CA GLU A 159 -13.36 -50.36 44.55
C GLU A 159 -13.25 -48.86 44.19
N SER A 160 -12.96 -48.00 45.17
CA SER A 160 -12.86 -46.57 44.96
C SER A 160 -11.60 -46.20 44.18
N TYR A 161 -10.47 -46.83 44.48
CA TYR A 161 -9.21 -46.67 43.76
C TYR A 161 -9.31 -47.18 42.33
N ASN A 162 -9.90 -48.36 42.12
CA ASN A 162 -10.13 -48.92 40.82
C ASN A 162 -11.07 -48.06 39.95
N ALA A 163 -12.11 -47.46 40.55
CA ALA A 163 -13.00 -46.53 39.86
C ALA A 163 -12.25 -45.27 39.37
N ALA A 164 -11.38 -44.68 40.20
CA ALA A 164 -10.55 -43.53 39.85
C ALA A 164 -9.58 -43.85 38.70
N LEU A 165 -8.93 -45.01 38.77
CA LEU A 165 -8.03 -45.47 37.68
C LEU A 165 -8.78 -45.68 36.35
N LYS A 166 -9.98 -46.28 36.36
CA LYS A 166 -10.82 -46.44 35.19
C LYS A 166 -11.28 -45.09 34.62
N GLN A 167 -11.63 -44.13 35.47
CA GLN A 167 -11.99 -42.78 35.08
C GLN A 167 -10.80 -42.10 34.37
N ARG A 168 -9.59 -42.19 34.91
CA ARG A 168 -8.39 -41.62 34.32
C ARG A 168 -8.05 -42.30 32.96
N LEU A 169 -8.23 -43.61 32.83
CA LEU A 169 -8.08 -44.31 31.53
C LEU A 169 -9.03 -43.76 30.47
N TYR A 170 -10.29 -43.50 30.86
CA TYR A 170 -11.26 -42.90 29.93
C TYR A 170 -10.82 -41.50 29.45
N GLU A 171 -10.30 -40.68 30.36
CA GLU A 171 -9.76 -39.36 30.02
C GLU A 171 -8.55 -39.46 29.08
N LEU A 172 -7.58 -40.32 29.38
CA LEU A 172 -6.41 -40.57 28.56
C LEU A 172 -6.77 -41.09 27.15
N LYS A 173 -7.77 -41.96 27.08
CA LYS A 173 -8.29 -42.40 25.79
C LYS A 173 -8.85 -41.24 24.97
N ARG A 174 -9.60 -40.34 25.59
CA ARG A 174 -10.10 -39.13 24.91
C ARG A 174 -8.98 -38.25 24.42
N GLU A 175 -7.95 -38.00 25.27
CA GLU A 175 -6.77 -37.22 24.90
C GLU A 175 -6.05 -37.85 23.71
N TYR A 176 -5.86 -39.17 23.70
CA TYR A 176 -5.25 -39.93 22.61
C TYR A 176 -6.05 -39.79 21.33
N ASP A 177 -7.36 -40.04 21.39
CA ASP A 177 -8.25 -40.00 20.21
C ASP A 177 -8.31 -38.57 19.62
N GLN A 178 -8.34 -37.52 20.46
CA GLN A 178 -8.29 -36.13 20.05
C GLN A 178 -6.96 -35.78 19.34
N ALA A 179 -5.82 -36.19 19.91
CA ALA A 179 -4.52 -35.98 19.30
C ALA A 179 -4.41 -36.68 17.93
N GLN A 180 -4.91 -37.93 17.84
CA GLN A 180 -4.93 -38.68 16.58
C GLN A 180 -5.82 -38.03 15.50
N ALA A 181 -6.99 -37.54 15.89
CA ALA A 181 -7.89 -36.83 15.00
C ALA A 181 -7.22 -35.54 14.45
N TYR A 182 -6.57 -34.79 15.35
CA TYR A 182 -5.85 -33.57 14.98
C TYR A 182 -4.67 -33.84 14.02
N ILE A 183 -3.85 -34.85 14.31
CA ILE A 183 -2.78 -35.29 13.38
C ILE A 183 -3.36 -35.66 12.00
N SER A 184 -4.48 -36.35 11.99
CA SER A 184 -5.14 -36.75 10.74
C SER A 184 -5.68 -35.55 9.97
N GLN A 185 -6.18 -34.52 10.65
CA GLN A 185 -6.63 -33.27 10.08
C GLN A 185 -5.44 -32.50 9.49
N LEU A 186 -4.33 -32.35 10.23
CA LEU A 186 -3.11 -31.69 9.74
C LEU A 186 -2.53 -32.36 8.49
N ARG A 187 -2.54 -33.69 8.42
CA ARG A 187 -2.06 -34.46 7.25
C ARG A 187 -2.89 -34.28 6.00
N ARG A 188 -4.20 -34.05 6.15
CA ARG A 188 -5.13 -33.83 5.03
C ARG A 188 -5.18 -32.39 4.57
N MET A 189 -4.53 -31.48 5.32
CA MET A 189 -4.56 -30.06 5.04
C MET A 189 -3.79 -29.75 3.76
N ASP A 190 -4.48 -29.10 2.82
CA ASP A 190 -3.84 -28.50 1.67
C ASP A 190 -3.31 -27.11 2.06
N ALA A 191 -2.00 -27.02 2.26
CA ALA A 191 -1.34 -25.76 2.62
C ALA A 191 -1.50 -24.66 1.55
N SER A 192 -1.92 -24.98 0.32
CA SER A 192 -2.23 -23.98 -0.70
C SER A 192 -3.51 -23.19 -0.42
N GLN A 193 -4.39 -23.71 0.44
CA GLN A 193 -5.68 -23.10 0.80
C GLN A 193 -5.58 -22.08 1.95
N ILE A 194 -4.37 -21.73 2.41
CA ILE A 194 -4.20 -20.66 3.38
C ILE A 194 -4.73 -19.34 2.84
N ALA A 195 -5.28 -18.50 3.73
CA ALA A 195 -5.63 -17.13 3.44
C ALA A 195 -4.59 -16.18 4.05
N VAL A 196 -3.91 -15.41 3.22
CA VAL A 196 -2.98 -14.36 3.65
C VAL A 196 -3.68 -13.01 3.48
N ARG A 197 -3.70 -12.19 4.52
CA ARG A 197 -4.31 -10.85 4.50
C ARG A 197 -3.35 -9.83 5.07
N CYS A 198 -3.26 -8.67 4.42
CA CYS A 198 -2.66 -7.46 4.98
C CYS A 198 -3.74 -6.67 5.72
N HIS A 199 -3.41 -6.21 6.91
CA HIS A 199 -4.21 -5.29 7.71
C HIS A 199 -3.48 -3.96 7.72
N SER A 200 -4.06 -2.94 7.09
CA SER A 200 -3.47 -1.61 6.95
C SER A 200 -4.31 -0.56 7.64
N LYS A 201 -3.63 0.37 8.32
CA LYS A 201 -4.21 1.62 8.80
C LYS A 201 -3.45 2.77 8.15
N LEU A 202 -4.15 3.56 7.36
CA LEU A 202 -3.57 4.61 6.55
C LEU A 202 -3.79 5.98 7.18
N GLY A 203 -2.76 6.79 7.12
CA GLY A 203 -2.83 8.20 7.46
C GLY A 203 -1.96 9.03 6.54
N ILE A 204 -2.25 10.34 6.46
CA ILE A 204 -1.43 11.30 5.73
C ILE A 204 -0.96 12.44 6.62
N ALA A 205 0.20 12.98 6.30
CA ALA A 205 0.66 14.26 6.82
C ALA A 205 0.83 15.26 5.67
N TYR A 206 0.41 16.50 5.93
CA TYR A 206 0.51 17.59 4.95
C TYR A 206 1.93 18.13 4.87
N ASN A 207 2.30 18.67 3.72
CA ASN A 207 3.53 19.47 3.61
C ASN A 207 3.50 20.60 4.65
N ASP A 208 4.65 20.95 5.21
CA ASP A 208 4.82 21.96 6.26
C ASP A 208 4.11 21.64 7.60
N SER A 209 3.58 20.43 7.80
CA SER A 209 3.05 20.02 9.11
C SER A 209 4.12 19.41 10.01
N TYR A 210 3.97 19.56 11.33
CA TYR A 210 4.82 18.89 12.31
C TYR A 210 4.35 17.45 12.51
N VAL A 211 5.30 16.51 12.48
CA VAL A 211 5.05 15.07 12.68
C VAL A 211 6.02 14.55 13.73
N SER A 212 5.48 14.13 14.87
CA SER A 212 6.23 13.52 15.99
C SER A 212 6.00 12.00 16.07
N GLY A 213 4.89 11.51 15.54
CA GLY A 213 4.53 10.10 15.57
C GLY A 213 3.31 9.77 14.73
N PRO A 214 2.87 8.50 14.73
CA PRO A 214 1.75 8.04 13.91
C PRO A 214 0.42 8.75 14.19
N ALA A 215 0.23 9.27 15.42
CA ALA A 215 -0.99 9.97 15.81
C ALA A 215 -1.17 11.33 15.11
N ASP A 216 -0.11 11.90 14.55
CA ASP A 216 -0.16 13.18 13.83
C ASP A 216 -0.67 13.02 12.39
N PHE A 217 -0.74 11.78 11.89
CA PHE A 217 -1.26 11.50 10.56
C PHE A 217 -2.78 11.51 10.54
N LYS A 218 -3.35 12.24 9.59
CA LYS A 218 -4.80 12.30 9.36
C LYS A 218 -5.30 11.00 8.74
N PRO A 219 -6.33 10.36 9.29
CA PRO A 219 -6.78 9.06 8.81
C PRO A 219 -7.36 9.12 7.40
N CYS A 220 -7.07 8.07 6.64
CA CYS A 220 -7.55 7.87 5.27
C CYS A 220 -8.16 6.50 5.10
N THR A 221 -9.02 6.36 4.09
CA THR A 221 -9.61 5.09 3.66
C THR A 221 -9.25 4.80 2.21
N ILE A 222 -9.09 3.53 1.86
CA ILE A 222 -8.93 3.10 0.47
C ILE A 222 -10.29 3.20 -0.22
N VAL A 223 -10.37 4.01 -1.27
CA VAL A 223 -11.56 4.13 -2.12
C VAL A 223 -11.52 3.07 -3.21
N ARG A 224 -10.34 2.88 -3.80
CA ARG A 224 -10.14 1.94 -4.90
C ARG A 224 -8.67 1.61 -5.10
N GLU A 225 -8.42 0.37 -5.47
CA GLU A 225 -7.15 -0.11 -6.01
C GLU A 225 -7.34 -0.50 -7.48
N SER A 226 -6.27 -0.49 -8.28
CA SER A 226 -6.31 -0.97 -9.66
C SER A 226 -6.54 -2.48 -9.69
N ASP A 227 -7.46 -2.93 -10.55
CA ASP A 227 -7.67 -4.35 -10.83
C ASP A 227 -6.62 -4.91 -11.81
N ASP A 228 -5.92 -4.05 -12.57
CA ASP A 228 -4.83 -4.43 -13.47
C ASP A 228 -3.52 -4.55 -12.68
N GLU A 229 -2.92 -5.73 -12.70
CA GLU A 229 -1.65 -6.00 -12.00
C GLU A 229 -0.48 -5.16 -12.52
N ASN A 230 -0.55 -4.71 -13.78
CA ASN A 230 0.48 -3.86 -14.40
C ASN A 230 0.32 -2.37 -14.06
N VAL A 231 -0.81 -1.98 -13.45
CA VAL A 231 -1.13 -0.60 -13.09
C VAL A 231 -1.16 -0.47 -11.56
N ASP A 232 -0.05 -0.07 -10.99
CA ASP A 232 0.16 0.03 -9.54
C ASP A 232 -0.42 1.34 -8.98
N LEU A 233 -1.73 1.56 -9.11
CA LEU A 233 -2.45 2.76 -8.65
C LEU A 233 -3.47 2.43 -7.56
N ALA A 234 -3.62 3.37 -6.61
CA ALA A 234 -4.69 3.41 -5.65
C ALA A 234 -5.21 4.84 -5.47
N LEU A 235 -6.51 4.93 -5.20
CA LEU A 235 -7.19 6.15 -4.75
C LEU A 235 -7.56 5.97 -3.29
N ILE A 236 -7.05 6.84 -2.43
CA ILE A 236 -7.45 6.95 -1.04
C ILE A 236 -8.19 8.27 -0.80
N ARG A 237 -8.88 8.37 0.33
CA ARG A 237 -9.62 9.58 0.69
C ARG A 237 -9.44 9.91 2.16
N LEU A 238 -9.27 11.20 2.45
CA LEU A 238 -9.34 11.72 3.81
C LEU A 238 -10.68 11.35 4.46
N SER A 239 -10.66 10.94 5.72
CA SER A 239 -11.86 10.54 6.45
C SER A 239 -12.85 11.68 6.69
N ASP A 240 -12.37 12.93 6.71
CA ASP A 240 -13.20 14.14 6.77
C ASP A 240 -13.80 14.55 5.41
N GLY A 241 -13.33 13.94 4.32
CA GLY A 241 -13.87 14.14 2.98
C GLY A 241 -13.57 15.50 2.35
N ALA A 242 -12.55 16.22 2.81
CA ALA A 242 -12.21 17.54 2.30
C ALA A 242 -10.70 17.71 2.05
N THR A 243 -10.34 18.23 0.88
CA THR A 243 -8.99 18.73 0.62
C THR A 243 -8.81 20.05 1.36
N PRO A 244 -7.72 20.29 2.10
CA PRO A 244 -7.51 21.54 2.81
C PRO A 244 -7.56 22.76 1.90
N GLU A 245 -8.09 23.86 2.42
CA GLU A 245 -8.09 25.13 1.71
C GLU A 245 -6.64 25.58 1.42
N GLY A 246 -6.38 26.00 0.19
CA GLY A 246 -5.04 26.39 -0.26
C GLY A 246 -4.13 25.23 -0.69
N ALA A 247 -4.54 23.97 -0.48
CA ALA A 247 -3.78 22.85 -1.02
C ALA A 247 -3.94 22.77 -2.54
N ALA A 248 -2.85 22.53 -3.24
CA ALA A 248 -2.84 22.34 -4.68
C ALA A 248 -3.59 21.05 -5.04
N VAL A 249 -4.34 21.07 -6.15
CA VAL A 249 -5.05 19.91 -6.69
C VAL A 249 -4.51 19.62 -8.08
N PHE A 250 -3.94 18.45 -8.26
CA PHE A 250 -3.34 18.04 -9.54
C PHE A 250 -4.44 17.67 -10.54
N SER A 251 -4.45 18.36 -11.67
CA SER A 251 -5.40 18.07 -12.74
C SER A 251 -5.02 16.80 -13.49
N THR A 252 -5.90 15.81 -13.46
CA THR A 252 -5.79 14.59 -14.27
C THR A 252 -6.37 14.76 -15.68
N GLY A 253 -7.12 15.84 -15.90
CA GLY A 253 -7.88 16.08 -17.13
C GLY A 253 -9.21 15.32 -17.21
N VAL A 254 -9.51 14.39 -16.30
CA VAL A 254 -10.79 13.66 -16.26
C VAL A 254 -11.88 14.58 -15.76
N GLN A 255 -12.96 14.71 -16.55
CA GLN A 255 -14.13 15.51 -16.21
C GLN A 255 -15.21 14.65 -15.51
N THR A 256 -16.20 15.29 -14.91
CA THR A 256 -17.28 14.61 -14.19
C THR A 256 -18.16 13.72 -15.09
N ASP A 257 -18.18 13.97 -16.38
CA ASP A 257 -18.87 13.15 -17.40
C ASP A 257 -17.98 12.02 -17.98
N GLY A 258 -16.76 11.86 -17.47
CA GLY A 258 -15.80 10.88 -17.95
C GLY A 258 -15.02 11.30 -19.20
N SER A 259 -15.30 12.48 -19.76
CA SER A 259 -14.50 13.02 -20.87
C SER A 259 -13.09 13.45 -20.41
N ILE A 260 -12.15 13.53 -21.34
CA ILE A 260 -10.76 13.89 -21.05
C ILE A 260 -10.45 15.26 -21.67
N ARG A 261 -10.07 16.22 -20.82
CA ARG A 261 -9.45 17.47 -21.27
C ARG A 261 -7.96 17.25 -21.43
N GLN A 262 -7.48 17.28 -22.69
CA GLN A 262 -6.06 17.15 -23.01
C GLN A 262 -5.27 18.40 -22.59
N ASN A 263 -3.99 18.19 -22.29
CA ASN A 263 -3.02 19.23 -21.94
C ASN A 263 -1.62 18.87 -22.49
N SER A 264 -0.57 19.54 -22.02
CA SER A 264 0.80 19.30 -22.49
C SER A 264 1.33 17.90 -22.14
N ALA A 265 0.75 17.23 -21.15
CA ALA A 265 1.11 15.85 -20.77
C ALA A 265 0.74 14.80 -21.82
N ASP A 266 -0.11 15.14 -22.79
CA ASP A 266 -0.50 14.23 -23.88
C ASP A 266 0.54 14.19 -25.03
N LYS A 267 1.53 15.09 -25.01
CA LYS A 267 2.54 15.25 -26.07
C LYS A 267 3.95 15.21 -25.52
N LEU A 268 4.31 14.08 -24.89
CA LEU A 268 5.64 13.90 -24.30
C LEU A 268 6.70 13.63 -25.38
N THR A 269 7.87 14.28 -25.23
CA THR A 269 9.01 14.13 -26.12
C THR A 269 10.24 13.62 -25.37
N LEU A 270 11.15 12.96 -26.08
CA LEU A 270 12.45 12.58 -25.50
C LEU A 270 13.21 13.83 -25.05
N ASP A 271 14.00 13.66 -23.99
CA ASP A 271 14.80 14.73 -23.36
C ASP A 271 13.97 15.86 -22.73
N GLN A 272 12.64 15.74 -22.69
CA GLN A 272 11.76 16.68 -22.01
C GLN A 272 12.04 16.70 -20.51
N GLN A 273 12.15 17.91 -19.93
CA GLN A 273 12.36 18.12 -18.51
C GLN A 273 11.13 17.70 -17.70
N LEU A 274 11.37 16.94 -16.62
CA LEU A 274 10.36 16.50 -15.67
C LEU A 274 10.80 16.83 -14.23
N TYR A 275 9.81 17.00 -13.36
CA TYR A 275 9.96 17.24 -11.92
C TYR A 275 9.12 16.26 -11.14
N LEU A 276 9.68 15.72 -10.07
CA LEU A 276 8.98 14.86 -9.12
C LEU A 276 8.97 15.59 -7.77
N ILE A 277 7.81 15.65 -7.14
CA ILE A 277 7.64 16.23 -5.80
C ILE A 277 7.19 15.12 -4.86
N GLY A 278 7.96 14.83 -3.81
CA GLY A 278 7.62 13.71 -2.92
C GLY A 278 8.51 13.59 -1.71
N TYR A 279 8.30 12.52 -0.94
CA TYR A 279 8.98 12.29 0.34
C TYR A 279 10.01 11.16 0.22
N ASN A 280 11.17 11.47 -0.38
CA ASN A 280 12.29 10.54 -0.44
C ASN A 280 12.76 10.19 0.98
N GLN A 281 13.00 8.89 1.28
CA GLN A 281 13.34 8.38 2.62
C GLN A 281 12.29 8.70 3.70
N GLY A 282 11.05 9.03 3.31
CA GLY A 282 9.97 9.33 4.23
C GLY A 282 10.35 10.40 5.26
N ILE A 283 10.02 10.15 6.53
CA ILE A 283 10.24 11.10 7.62
C ILE A 283 11.74 11.44 7.83
N ALA A 284 12.65 10.53 7.49
CA ALA A 284 14.09 10.70 7.75
C ALA A 284 14.70 11.88 7.01
N LEU A 285 14.30 12.16 5.76
CA LEU A 285 14.77 13.34 5.00
C LEU A 285 13.75 14.49 4.99
N ALA A 286 12.47 14.20 5.28
CA ALA A 286 11.44 15.23 5.23
C ALA A 286 11.44 16.16 6.45
N SER A 287 11.88 15.69 7.63
CA SER A 287 11.82 16.44 8.87
C SER A 287 12.74 17.67 8.85
N THR A 288 12.15 18.83 9.11
CA THR A 288 12.85 20.12 9.28
C THR A 288 12.40 20.80 10.56
N THR A 289 13.05 21.91 10.91
CA THR A 289 12.64 22.77 12.06
C THR A 289 11.28 23.46 11.84
N GLU A 290 10.76 23.44 10.63
CA GLU A 290 9.49 24.08 10.24
C GLU A 290 8.39 23.06 9.87
N GLY A 291 8.59 21.79 10.18
CA GLY A 291 7.71 20.69 9.79
C GLY A 291 8.31 19.78 8.71
N ILE A 292 7.54 18.85 8.19
CA ILE A 292 7.97 18.00 7.10
C ILE A 292 7.87 18.73 5.76
N LYS A 293 8.89 18.57 4.91
CA LYS A 293 8.91 19.20 3.57
C LYS A 293 9.10 18.15 2.49
N ALA A 294 8.24 18.18 1.47
CA ALA A 294 8.43 17.42 0.25
C ALA A 294 9.71 17.87 -0.46
N GLN A 295 10.41 16.94 -1.10
CA GLN A 295 11.59 17.24 -1.91
C GLN A 295 11.19 17.33 -3.38
N LEU A 296 11.82 18.26 -4.12
CA LEU A 296 11.75 18.29 -5.58
C LEU A 296 13.02 17.66 -6.15
N THR A 297 12.84 16.66 -6.99
CA THR A 297 13.90 16.08 -7.82
C THR A 297 13.54 16.23 -9.28
N SER A 298 14.53 16.28 -10.18
CA SER A 298 14.29 16.50 -11.58
C SER A 298 15.14 15.60 -12.47
N GLY A 299 14.67 15.38 -13.68
CA GLY A 299 15.34 14.60 -14.71
C GLY A 299 14.61 14.72 -16.04
N LYS A 300 14.89 13.84 -16.96
CA LYS A 300 14.40 13.92 -18.32
C LYS A 300 13.79 12.60 -18.78
N ILE A 301 12.88 12.68 -19.74
CA ILE A 301 12.33 11.51 -20.42
C ILE A 301 13.42 10.80 -21.19
N SER A 302 13.68 9.54 -20.86
CA SER A 302 14.70 8.70 -21.52
C SER A 302 14.12 7.80 -22.59
N GLN A 303 12.83 7.47 -22.51
CA GLN A 303 12.12 6.63 -23.48
C GLN A 303 10.69 7.14 -23.60
N LYS A 304 10.14 7.14 -24.82
CA LYS A 304 8.70 7.43 -25.03
C LYS A 304 7.85 6.46 -24.20
N PRO A 305 6.75 6.94 -23.60
CA PRO A 305 5.88 6.07 -22.81
C PRO A 305 5.37 4.90 -23.68
N ASP A 306 5.36 3.72 -23.09
CA ASP A 306 4.59 2.58 -23.58
C ASP A 306 3.20 2.53 -22.94
N GLN A 307 2.50 1.41 -23.08
CA GLN A 307 1.17 1.24 -22.54
C GLN A 307 1.14 1.40 -20.99
N TYR A 308 2.19 1.00 -20.26
CA TYR A 308 2.18 0.92 -18.81
C TYR A 308 3.22 1.81 -18.13
N ARG A 309 4.26 2.26 -18.85
CA ARG A 309 5.45 2.86 -18.23
C ARG A 309 5.95 4.07 -18.99
N LEU A 310 6.40 5.06 -18.24
CA LEU A 310 7.22 6.18 -18.67
C LEU A 310 8.60 6.06 -18.02
N LEU A 311 9.66 5.96 -18.81
CA LEU A 311 11.04 5.89 -18.31
C LEU A 311 11.67 7.29 -18.29
N TYR A 312 12.29 7.63 -17.16
CA TYR A 312 12.97 8.92 -16.96
C TYR A 312 14.19 8.79 -16.05
N THR A 313 15.00 9.85 -16.01
CA THR A 313 16.26 9.94 -15.25
C THR A 313 16.11 10.64 -13.89
N ILE A 314 14.90 10.87 -13.40
CA ILE A 314 14.70 11.52 -12.09
C ILE A 314 15.24 10.60 -10.99
N PRO A 315 16.18 11.05 -10.12
CA PRO A 315 16.62 10.27 -8.98
C PRO A 315 15.48 10.07 -7.97
N ILE A 316 15.28 8.82 -7.53
CA ILE A 316 14.27 8.45 -6.53
C ILE A 316 14.88 7.60 -5.43
N LEU A 317 14.26 7.66 -4.24
CA LEU A 317 14.58 6.82 -3.09
C LEU A 317 13.30 6.21 -2.53
N GLN A 318 13.43 5.26 -1.61
CA GLN A 318 12.28 4.70 -0.89
C GLN A 318 11.44 5.83 -0.28
N GLY A 319 10.11 5.73 -0.35
CA GLY A 319 9.18 6.79 0.07
C GLY A 319 8.70 7.70 -1.07
N SER A 320 9.43 7.77 -2.20
CA SER A 320 8.98 8.52 -3.39
C SER A 320 7.87 7.81 -4.19
N SER A 321 7.55 6.56 -3.90
CA SER A 321 6.44 5.84 -4.52
C SER A 321 5.13 6.60 -4.32
N GLY A 322 4.37 6.79 -5.40
CA GLY A 322 3.13 7.56 -5.41
C GLY A 322 3.32 9.07 -5.65
N SER A 323 4.55 9.56 -5.80
CA SER A 323 4.82 10.97 -6.10
C SER A 323 4.28 11.40 -7.46
N PRO A 324 3.68 12.61 -7.57
CA PRO A 324 3.36 13.20 -8.86
C PRO A 324 4.65 13.54 -9.63
N VAL A 325 4.64 13.21 -10.92
CA VAL A 325 5.64 13.65 -11.87
C VAL A 325 4.98 14.65 -12.82
N VAL A 326 5.53 15.86 -12.89
CA VAL A 326 5.00 16.94 -13.74
C VAL A 326 6.03 17.41 -14.76
N ASN A 327 5.56 18.00 -15.85
CA ASN A 327 6.43 18.64 -16.85
C ASN A 327 6.71 20.11 -16.50
N SER A 328 7.47 20.82 -17.34
CA SER A 328 7.81 22.23 -17.14
C SER A 328 6.60 23.19 -17.14
N TYR A 329 5.43 22.74 -17.55
CA TYR A 329 4.18 23.51 -17.49
C TYR A 329 3.39 23.30 -16.20
N GLY A 330 3.80 22.32 -15.36
CA GLY A 330 3.09 21.90 -14.16
C GLY A 330 1.99 20.85 -14.42
N ASP A 331 1.87 20.33 -15.64
CA ASP A 331 0.90 19.30 -15.96
C ASP A 331 1.38 17.92 -15.45
N LEU A 332 0.48 17.17 -14.82
CA LEU A 332 0.74 15.81 -14.34
C LEU A 332 0.96 14.87 -15.53
N VAL A 333 2.15 14.27 -15.61
CA VAL A 333 2.52 13.34 -16.68
C VAL A 333 2.57 11.88 -16.23
N ALA A 334 2.88 11.63 -14.94
CA ALA A 334 2.94 10.27 -14.39
C ALA A 334 2.82 10.25 -12.87
N VAL A 335 2.61 9.04 -12.32
CA VAL A 335 2.82 8.71 -10.91
C VAL A 335 4.06 7.84 -10.81
N ASN A 336 5.05 8.26 -10.02
CA ASN A 336 6.28 7.49 -9.79
C ASN A 336 5.97 6.17 -9.04
N PHE A 337 6.51 5.02 -9.50
CA PHE A 337 6.18 3.75 -8.86
C PHE A 337 7.36 2.79 -8.63
N ALA A 338 8.43 2.84 -9.40
CA ALA A 338 9.51 1.87 -9.29
C ALA A 338 10.87 2.42 -9.69
N ALA A 339 11.90 1.92 -9.03
CA ALA A 339 13.29 2.06 -9.45
C ALA A 339 13.74 0.85 -10.26
N VAL A 340 14.62 1.07 -11.24
CA VAL A 340 15.32 -0.02 -11.92
C VAL A 340 16.42 -0.53 -11.00
N SER A 341 16.37 -1.81 -10.64
CA SER A 341 17.36 -2.45 -9.79
C SER A 341 18.78 -2.30 -10.39
N GLY A 342 19.74 -1.87 -9.56
CA GLY A 342 21.14 -1.73 -9.96
C GLY A 342 21.49 -0.39 -10.61
N THR A 343 20.56 0.54 -10.78
CA THR A 343 20.82 1.90 -11.24
C THR A 343 20.00 2.91 -10.44
N GLN A 344 20.58 4.09 -10.16
CA GLN A 344 19.85 5.23 -9.63
C GLN A 344 19.39 6.20 -10.73
N SER A 345 19.76 5.93 -11.98
CA SER A 345 19.61 6.86 -13.10
C SER A 345 18.41 6.57 -14.01
N PHE A 346 17.70 5.45 -13.81
CA PHE A 346 16.53 5.09 -14.60
C PHE A 346 15.41 4.62 -13.70
N ASN A 347 14.27 5.29 -13.80
CA ASN A 347 13.11 5.06 -12.96
C ASN A 347 11.83 5.10 -13.79
N PHE A 348 10.77 4.49 -13.27
CA PHE A 348 9.50 4.36 -13.97
C PHE A 348 8.39 5.14 -13.30
N GLY A 349 7.53 5.74 -14.12
CA GLY A 349 6.23 6.28 -13.73
C GLY A 349 5.09 5.63 -14.52
N ILE A 350 3.93 5.56 -13.88
CA ILE A 350 2.67 5.17 -14.53
C ILE A 350 2.18 6.38 -15.31
N PRO A 351 2.08 6.31 -16.66
CA PRO A 351 1.80 7.48 -17.49
C PRO A 351 0.35 7.97 -17.33
N ILE A 352 0.13 9.25 -17.63
CA ILE A 352 -1.16 9.96 -17.44
C ILE A 352 -2.35 9.25 -18.07
N HIS A 353 -2.20 8.58 -19.21
CA HIS A 353 -3.31 7.86 -19.84
C HIS A 353 -3.80 6.68 -19.00
N GLN A 354 -2.90 5.98 -18.28
CA GLN A 354 -3.30 4.92 -17.34
C GLN A 354 -3.95 5.48 -16.08
N ILE A 355 -3.50 6.63 -15.60
CA ILE A 355 -4.14 7.35 -14.49
C ILE A 355 -5.60 7.67 -14.86
N ARG A 356 -5.80 8.24 -16.05
CA ARG A 356 -7.13 8.58 -16.57
C ARG A 356 -8.03 7.33 -16.70
N ASN A 357 -7.50 6.26 -17.29
CA ASN A 357 -8.23 4.99 -17.42
C ASN A 357 -8.65 4.45 -16.06
N PHE A 358 -7.73 4.45 -15.08
CA PHE A 358 -8.01 4.04 -13.71
C PHE A 358 -9.16 4.87 -13.11
N LEU A 359 -9.15 6.19 -13.23
CA LEU A 359 -10.19 7.05 -12.68
C LEU A 359 -11.55 6.88 -13.37
N ILE A 360 -11.58 6.81 -14.71
CA ILE A 360 -12.83 6.63 -15.49
C ILE A 360 -13.49 5.28 -15.19
N GLN A 361 -12.71 4.20 -15.10
CA GLN A 361 -13.25 2.90 -14.68
C GLN A 361 -13.90 2.95 -13.29
N GLY A 362 -13.40 3.80 -12.39
CA GLY A 362 -13.99 4.03 -11.06
C GLY A 362 -15.33 4.77 -11.11
N MET A 363 -15.53 5.64 -12.09
CA MET A 363 -16.79 6.34 -12.29
C MET A 363 -17.90 5.40 -12.82
N ASN A 364 -17.54 4.45 -13.68
CA ASN A 364 -18.48 3.51 -14.30
C ASN A 364 -18.93 2.36 -13.36
N LYS A 365 -18.28 2.17 -12.22
CA LYS A 365 -18.63 1.14 -11.21
C LYS A 365 -19.53 1.66 -10.08
N ARG A 366 -19.88 2.94 -10.11
CA ARG A 366 -20.84 3.57 -9.19
C ARG A 366 -22.22 3.54 -9.82
#